data_ebe0cff065227b44b03d040678ebd329
#
_entry.id   ebe0cff065227b44b03d040678ebd329
#
_cell.length_a   1.000
_cell.length_b   1.000
_cell.length_c   1.000
_cell.angle_alpha   90.00
_cell.angle_beta   90.00
_cell.angle_gamma   90.00
#
_symmetry.space_group_name_H-M   'P 1'
#
loop_
_entity.id
_entity.type
_entity.pdbx_description
1 polymer ?
#
loop_
_entity_poly.entity_id
_entity_poly.type
_entity_poly.pdbx_seq_one_letter_code
_entity_poly.pdbx_strand_id
1 'polypeptide(L)'
;MREGFSGCRPNNRIATALVLEANLGIRISDILNLKLKDIVKDGNRYRLDIVEIKTKKKRIFTVPLDIYSYIQSYCIENDIRPDERIFPITERAIQKQLKIVTDWLGYDDISTHSFRKFFATEIYKNNDYNIILVQKLLQHSTPAVTQKYIGLSSKEIETALEKHTQLR
;
A
#
# COMPACT_ATOMS: atom_id res chain seq x y z
N MET A 1 15.83 -32.10 -4.65
CA MET A 1 14.94 -32.38 -3.52
C MET A 1 14.49 -31.04 -3.00
N ARG A 2 13.19 -30.74 -3.12
CA ARG A 2 12.60 -29.51 -2.52
C ARG A 2 12.25 -29.86 -1.09
N GLU A 3 13.08 -29.47 -0.14
CA GLU A 3 12.73 -29.56 1.26
C GLU A 3 11.50 -28.68 1.50
N GLY A 4 10.46 -29.31 1.98
CA GLY A 4 9.16 -28.69 2.15
C GLY A 4 9.23 -27.58 3.18
N PHE A 5 8.64 -26.46 2.82
CA PHE A 5 8.36 -25.31 3.67
C PHE A 5 7.40 -25.73 4.81
N SER A 6 7.95 -26.32 5.86
CA SER A 6 7.21 -26.92 6.98
C SER A 6 6.73 -25.88 8.03
N GLY A 7 6.85 -24.58 7.80
CA GLY A 7 6.64 -23.58 8.87
C GLY A 7 5.66 -22.45 8.60
N CYS A 8 5.30 -22.15 7.37
CA CYS A 8 4.45 -20.99 7.09
C CYS A 8 3.31 -21.35 6.14
N ARG A 9 2.11 -21.59 6.68
CA ARG A 9 0.93 -21.71 5.83
C ARG A 9 0.66 -20.35 5.15
N PRO A 10 0.37 -20.32 3.85
CA PRO A 10 -0.03 -19.09 3.17
C PRO A 10 -1.19 -18.42 3.91
N ASN A 11 -1.01 -17.17 4.30
CA ASN A 11 -2.06 -16.40 4.96
C ASN A 11 -2.63 -15.40 3.99
N ASN A 12 -3.61 -15.82 3.19
CA ASN A 12 -4.26 -14.99 2.18
C ASN A 12 -4.81 -13.68 2.76
N ARG A 13 -5.27 -13.69 4.01
CA ARG A 13 -5.79 -12.49 4.68
C ARG A 13 -4.71 -11.42 4.85
N ILE A 14 -3.52 -11.81 5.31
CA ILE A 14 -2.39 -10.88 5.47
C ILE A 14 -1.87 -10.45 4.10
N ALA A 15 -1.72 -11.38 3.17
CA ALA A 15 -1.26 -11.08 1.82
C ALA A 15 -2.19 -10.06 1.14
N THR A 16 -3.51 -10.28 1.19
CA THR A 16 -4.51 -9.37 0.64
C THR A 16 -4.44 -7.99 1.29
N ALA A 17 -4.31 -7.90 2.62
CA ALA A 17 -4.19 -6.62 3.32
C ALA A 17 -2.94 -5.83 2.85
N LEU A 18 -1.80 -6.48 2.67
CA LEU A 18 -0.57 -5.85 2.19
C LEU A 18 -0.64 -5.46 0.71
N VAL A 19 -1.30 -6.29 -0.13
CA VAL A 19 -1.59 -5.95 -1.53
C VAL A 19 -2.45 -4.69 -1.61
N LEU A 20 -3.46 -4.54 -0.76
CA LEU A 20 -4.28 -3.33 -0.72
C LEU A 20 -3.48 -2.11 -0.24
N GLU A 21 -2.58 -2.25 0.74
CA GLU A 21 -1.71 -1.16 1.16
C GLU A 21 -0.80 -0.69 0.01
N ALA A 22 -0.24 -1.63 -0.75
CA ALA A 22 0.61 -1.36 -1.91
C ALA A 22 -0.13 -0.72 -3.10
N ASN A 23 -1.45 -0.89 -3.20
CA ASN A 23 -2.25 -0.39 -4.33
C ASN A 23 -3.11 0.83 -4.00
N LEU A 24 -3.50 1.02 -2.73
CA LEU A 24 -4.33 2.15 -2.29
C LEU A 24 -3.51 3.21 -1.54
N GLY A 25 -2.32 2.87 -1.10
CA GLY A 25 -1.44 3.78 -0.37
C GLY A 25 -2.06 4.33 0.94
N ILE A 26 -3.06 3.67 1.52
CA ILE A 26 -3.60 4.00 2.84
C ILE A 26 -2.82 3.25 3.92
N ARG A 27 -2.89 3.71 5.17
CA ARG A 27 -2.13 3.07 6.26
C ARG A 27 -2.71 1.71 6.59
N ILE A 28 -1.85 0.79 7.05
CA ILE A 28 -2.28 -0.56 7.44
C ILE A 28 -3.40 -0.53 8.48
N SER A 29 -3.38 0.41 9.43
CA SER A 29 -4.46 0.59 10.41
C SER A 29 -5.81 0.91 9.75
N ASP A 30 -5.82 1.67 8.66
CA ASP A 30 -7.03 2.01 7.92
C ASP A 30 -7.48 0.81 7.06
N ILE A 31 -6.54 0.07 6.43
CA ILE A 31 -6.82 -1.21 5.74
C ILE A 31 -7.52 -2.21 6.67
N LEU A 32 -7.02 -2.38 7.90
CA LEU A 32 -7.58 -3.34 8.86
C LEU A 32 -8.98 -2.98 9.38
N ASN A 33 -9.39 -1.74 9.21
CA ASN A 33 -10.74 -1.29 9.56
C ASN A 33 -11.66 -1.12 8.34
N LEU A 34 -11.12 -1.36 7.13
CA LEU A 34 -11.85 -1.23 5.88
C LEU A 34 -13.02 -2.21 5.82
N LYS A 35 -14.15 -1.72 5.31
CA LYS A 35 -15.37 -2.49 5.00
C LYS A 35 -15.68 -2.31 3.52
N LEU A 36 -16.31 -3.30 2.92
CA LEU A 36 -16.65 -3.20 1.50
C LEU A 36 -17.59 -2.02 1.22
N LYS A 37 -18.50 -1.70 2.14
CA LYS A 37 -19.40 -0.54 2.05
C LYS A 37 -18.70 0.83 2.06
N ASP A 38 -17.44 0.90 2.50
CA ASP A 38 -16.65 2.14 2.47
C ASP A 38 -16.19 2.49 1.04
N ILE A 39 -16.35 1.54 0.11
CA ILE A 39 -16.09 1.74 -1.31
C ILE A 39 -17.43 1.91 -2.01
N VAL A 40 -17.78 3.16 -2.29
CA VAL A 40 -19.07 3.52 -2.86
C VAL A 40 -18.97 3.68 -4.37
N LYS A 41 -20.04 3.29 -5.08
CA LYS A 41 -20.18 3.52 -6.53
C LYS A 41 -20.51 5.00 -6.76
N ASP A 42 -19.77 5.65 -7.65
CA ASP A 42 -19.92 7.04 -8.04
C ASP A 42 -19.92 7.15 -9.57
N GLY A 43 -21.10 7.07 -10.17
CA GLY A 43 -21.26 6.92 -11.62
C GLY A 43 -20.62 5.64 -12.14
N ASN A 44 -19.65 5.78 -13.04
CA ASN A 44 -18.89 4.66 -13.60
C ASN A 44 -17.60 4.32 -12.82
N ARG A 45 -17.42 4.89 -11.63
CA ARG A 45 -16.23 4.72 -10.80
C ARG A 45 -16.60 4.17 -9.44
N TYR A 46 -15.58 3.61 -8.77
CA TYR A 46 -15.63 3.30 -7.35
C TYR A 46 -14.78 4.29 -6.59
N ARG A 47 -15.23 4.69 -5.42
CA ARG A 47 -14.58 5.69 -4.59
C ARG A 47 -14.49 5.21 -3.15
N LEU A 48 -13.30 5.25 -2.57
CA LEU A 48 -13.12 5.06 -1.15
C LEU A 48 -13.56 6.33 -0.41
N ASP A 49 -14.36 6.17 0.65
CA ASP A 49 -14.81 7.25 1.53
C ASP A 49 -14.63 6.81 2.99
N ILE A 50 -13.50 7.17 3.58
CA ILE A 50 -13.15 6.81 4.95
C ILE A 50 -12.65 8.00 5.75
N VAL A 51 -12.67 7.87 7.09
CA VAL A 51 -11.97 8.76 8.01
C VAL A 51 -10.74 8.03 8.53
N GLU A 52 -9.56 8.53 8.21
CA GLU A 52 -8.28 7.93 8.67
C GLU A 52 -8.21 7.88 10.20
N ILE A 53 -7.81 6.74 10.76
CA ILE A 53 -7.76 6.52 12.21
C ILE A 53 -6.75 7.45 12.88
N LYS A 54 -5.56 7.57 12.30
CA LYS A 54 -4.44 8.32 12.88
C LYS A 54 -4.62 9.83 12.77
N THR A 55 -5.05 10.32 11.60
CA THR A 55 -5.08 11.76 11.31
C THR A 55 -6.45 12.38 11.51
N LYS A 56 -7.50 11.56 11.65
CA LYS A 56 -8.92 11.96 11.70
C LYS A 56 -9.37 12.76 10.47
N LYS A 57 -8.61 12.72 9.39
CA LYS A 57 -8.95 13.40 8.14
C LYS A 57 -9.82 12.50 7.28
N LYS A 58 -10.80 13.11 6.63
CA LYS A 58 -11.58 12.44 5.59
C LYS A 58 -10.70 12.16 4.38
N ARG A 59 -10.78 10.94 3.86
CA ARG A 59 -10.04 10.50 2.70
C ARG A 59 -11.00 9.99 1.64
N ILE A 60 -10.97 10.64 0.49
CA ILE A 60 -11.78 10.30 -0.66
C ILE A 60 -10.88 10.23 -1.88
N PHE A 61 -10.87 9.08 -2.57
CA PHE A 61 -10.18 8.92 -3.85
C PHE A 61 -10.78 7.76 -4.66
N THR A 62 -10.50 7.77 -5.96
CA THR A 62 -10.96 6.72 -6.86
C THR A 62 -10.23 5.41 -6.58
N VAL A 63 -10.99 4.33 -6.46
CA VAL A 63 -10.49 2.95 -6.42
C VAL A 63 -10.56 2.39 -7.83
N PRO A 64 -9.45 1.94 -8.43
CA PRO A 64 -9.46 1.27 -9.72
C PRO A 64 -10.40 0.06 -9.72
N LEU A 65 -11.05 -0.19 -10.87
CA LEU A 65 -12.04 -1.27 -10.98
C LEU A 65 -11.44 -2.63 -10.61
N ASP A 66 -10.21 -2.90 -11.06
CA ASP A 66 -9.52 -4.17 -10.78
C ASP A 66 -9.30 -4.38 -9.28
N ILE A 67 -8.95 -3.30 -8.57
CA ILE A 67 -8.77 -3.34 -7.10
C ILE A 67 -10.12 -3.57 -6.40
N TYR A 68 -11.18 -2.90 -6.86
CA TYR A 68 -12.52 -3.13 -6.32
C TYR A 68 -12.97 -4.57 -6.54
N SER A 69 -12.82 -5.09 -7.77
CA SER A 69 -13.19 -6.47 -8.11
C SER A 69 -12.39 -7.49 -7.29
N TYR A 70 -11.10 -7.24 -7.08
CA TYR A 70 -10.24 -8.07 -6.23
C TYR A 70 -10.74 -8.11 -4.78
N ILE A 71 -11.09 -6.95 -4.21
CA ILE A 71 -11.64 -6.86 -2.84
C ILE A 71 -12.99 -7.58 -2.76
N GLN A 72 -13.87 -7.36 -3.74
CA GLN A 72 -15.19 -7.97 -3.79
C GLN A 72 -15.11 -9.49 -3.87
N SER A 73 -14.26 -10.03 -4.75
CA SER A 73 -14.04 -11.48 -4.86
C SER A 73 -13.52 -12.05 -3.54
N TYR A 74 -12.54 -11.39 -2.92
CA TYR A 74 -12.04 -11.81 -1.61
C TYR A 74 -13.14 -11.84 -0.54
N CYS A 75 -14.03 -10.83 -0.50
CA CYS A 75 -15.14 -10.80 0.45
C CYS A 75 -16.13 -11.95 0.21
N ILE A 76 -16.46 -12.24 -1.05
CA ILE A 76 -17.35 -13.34 -1.43
C ILE A 76 -16.74 -14.69 -1.04
N GLU A 77 -15.47 -14.93 -1.37
CA GLU A 77 -14.76 -16.17 -1.06
C GLU A 77 -14.62 -16.46 0.44
N ASN A 78 -14.69 -15.43 1.27
CA ASN A 78 -14.54 -15.53 2.72
C ASN A 78 -15.83 -15.23 3.50
N ASP A 79 -16.99 -15.18 2.84
CA ASP A 79 -18.31 -14.91 3.44
C ASP A 79 -18.37 -13.61 4.26
N ILE A 80 -17.65 -12.57 3.83
CA ILE A 80 -17.56 -11.27 4.52
C ILE A 80 -18.70 -10.36 4.04
N ARG A 81 -19.55 -9.93 4.96
CA ARG A 81 -20.64 -9.01 4.63
C ARG A 81 -20.13 -7.58 4.39
N PRO A 82 -20.83 -6.77 3.59
CA PRO A 82 -20.40 -5.41 3.26
C PRO A 82 -20.17 -4.48 4.45
N ASP A 83 -20.84 -4.72 5.57
CA ASP A 83 -20.74 -3.92 6.80
C ASP A 83 -19.73 -4.47 7.81
N GLU A 84 -19.09 -5.60 7.53
CA GLU A 84 -18.06 -6.21 8.36
C GLU A 84 -16.67 -5.74 7.96
N ARG A 85 -15.72 -5.82 8.90
CA ARG A 85 -14.31 -5.57 8.58
C ARG A 85 -13.76 -6.67 7.69
N ILE A 86 -13.15 -6.28 6.57
CA ILE A 86 -12.55 -7.24 5.62
C ILE A 86 -11.42 -8.03 6.29
N PHE A 87 -10.67 -7.37 7.19
CA PHE A 87 -9.51 -7.94 7.85
C PHE A 87 -9.65 -7.89 9.38
N PRO A 88 -10.38 -8.83 10.02
CA PRO A 88 -10.52 -8.87 11.49
C PRO A 88 -9.25 -9.41 12.16
N ILE A 89 -8.10 -8.77 11.93
CA ILE A 89 -6.79 -9.08 12.48
C ILE A 89 -6.14 -7.81 13.03
N THR A 90 -5.08 -7.98 13.83
CA THR A 90 -4.34 -6.86 14.41
C THR A 90 -3.11 -6.53 13.57
N GLU A 91 -2.67 -5.27 13.62
CA GLU A 91 -1.42 -4.84 13.00
C GLU A 91 -0.21 -5.65 13.51
N ARG A 92 -0.18 -5.96 14.81
CA ARG A 92 0.86 -6.81 15.41
C ARG A 92 0.91 -8.21 14.80
N ALA A 93 -0.24 -8.79 14.47
CA ALA A 93 -0.28 -10.10 13.81
C ALA A 93 0.32 -10.05 12.40
N ILE A 94 0.04 -8.98 11.65
CA ILE A 94 0.67 -8.75 10.33
C ILE A 94 2.17 -8.57 10.47
N GLN A 95 2.62 -7.70 11.39
CA GLN A 95 4.05 -7.44 11.60
C GLN A 95 4.80 -8.71 11.96
N LYS A 96 4.24 -9.53 12.87
CA LYS A 96 4.84 -10.82 13.24
C LYS A 96 4.97 -11.76 12.04
N GLN A 97 3.91 -11.92 11.25
CA GLN A 97 3.95 -12.81 10.08
C GLN A 97 4.88 -12.27 8.98
N LEU A 98 4.85 -10.95 8.75
CA LEU A 98 5.74 -10.30 7.79
C LEU A 98 7.20 -10.52 8.18
N LYS A 99 7.56 -10.34 9.46
CA LYS A 99 8.92 -10.59 9.96
C LYS A 99 9.39 -12.01 9.69
N ILE A 100 8.54 -13.03 9.93
CA ILE A 100 8.88 -14.43 9.66
C ILE A 100 9.20 -14.63 8.16
N VAL A 101 8.39 -14.05 7.28
CA VAL A 101 8.57 -14.19 5.83
C VAL A 101 9.81 -13.45 5.34
N THR A 102 10.04 -12.23 5.83
CA THR A 102 11.22 -11.42 5.43
C THR A 102 12.52 -12.02 5.94
N ASP A 103 12.56 -12.54 7.16
CA ASP A 103 13.71 -13.24 7.70
C ASP A 103 14.06 -14.49 6.88
N TRP A 104 13.03 -15.26 6.49
CA TRP A 104 13.24 -16.41 5.63
C TRP A 104 13.76 -16.06 4.23
N LEU A 105 13.31 -14.92 3.68
CA LEU A 105 13.75 -14.40 2.38
C LEU A 105 15.10 -13.67 2.44
N GLY A 106 15.64 -13.42 3.63
CA GLY A 106 16.88 -12.66 3.82
C GLY A 106 16.72 -11.17 3.60
N TYR A 107 15.51 -10.63 3.79
CA TYR A 107 15.25 -9.19 3.70
C TYR A 107 15.23 -8.56 5.09
N ASP A 108 16.07 -7.55 5.27
CA ASP A 108 16.04 -6.68 6.45
C ASP A 108 15.17 -5.45 6.24
N ASP A 109 14.71 -4.84 7.32
CA ASP A 109 14.01 -3.55 7.35
C ASP A 109 12.68 -3.47 6.57
N ILE A 110 12.05 -4.61 6.25
CA ILE A 110 10.73 -4.64 5.65
C ILE A 110 9.65 -4.60 6.73
N SER A 111 8.79 -3.60 6.63
CA SER A 111 7.63 -3.39 7.50
C SER A 111 6.37 -3.16 6.69
N THR A 112 5.21 -3.05 7.34
CA THR A 112 3.96 -2.66 6.66
C THR A 112 4.12 -1.32 5.94
N HIS A 113 4.84 -0.36 6.52
CA HIS A 113 5.12 0.92 5.86
C HIS A 113 5.91 0.79 4.54
N SER A 114 6.63 -0.29 4.32
CA SER A 114 7.35 -0.52 3.06
C SER A 114 6.40 -0.66 1.87
N PHE A 115 5.21 -1.24 2.07
CA PHE A 115 4.19 -1.35 1.03
C PHE A 115 3.59 0.01 0.66
N ARG A 116 3.36 0.87 1.65
CA ARG A 116 2.92 2.24 1.39
C ARG A 116 4.03 3.09 0.74
N LYS A 117 5.31 2.86 1.09
CA LYS A 117 6.44 3.48 0.38
C LYS A 117 6.52 3.01 -1.06
N PHE A 118 6.31 1.72 -1.31
CA PHE A 118 6.24 1.16 -2.65
C PHE A 118 5.18 1.89 -3.49
N PHE A 119 3.93 1.99 -3.00
CA PHE A 119 2.87 2.77 -3.66
C PHE A 119 3.32 4.20 -4.00
N ALA A 120 3.90 4.90 -3.03
CA ALA A 120 4.36 6.27 -3.21
C ALA A 120 5.42 6.39 -4.31
N THR A 121 6.38 5.45 -4.32
CA THR A 121 7.47 5.42 -5.29
C THR A 121 6.97 5.10 -6.70
N GLU A 122 6.05 4.12 -6.83
CA GLU A 122 5.46 3.77 -8.13
C GLU A 122 4.62 4.92 -8.70
N ILE A 123 3.77 5.55 -7.89
CA ILE A 123 3.01 6.74 -8.31
C ILE A 123 3.96 7.88 -8.73
N TYR A 124 5.03 8.11 -7.99
CA TYR A 124 6.02 9.14 -8.30
C TYR A 124 6.70 8.87 -9.65
N LYS A 125 7.20 7.65 -9.86
CA LYS A 125 7.91 7.27 -11.09
C LYS A 125 6.99 7.28 -12.31
N ASN A 126 5.75 6.82 -12.16
CA ASN A 126 4.78 6.68 -13.25
C ASN A 126 4.04 7.99 -13.59
N ASN A 127 4.31 9.08 -12.86
CA ASN A 127 3.67 10.38 -13.08
C ASN A 127 4.70 11.51 -13.12
N ASP A 128 5.69 11.37 -13.97
CA ASP A 128 6.72 12.39 -14.28
C ASP A 128 7.38 12.97 -13.01
N TYR A 129 7.64 12.11 -12.03
CA TYR A 129 8.26 12.48 -10.76
C TYR A 129 7.51 13.59 -10.01
N ASN A 130 6.19 13.61 -10.11
CA ASN A 130 5.33 14.62 -9.50
C ASN A 130 5.13 14.36 -7.99
N ILE A 131 5.99 14.97 -7.17
CA ILE A 131 5.93 14.84 -5.70
C ILE A 131 4.66 15.45 -5.10
N ILE A 132 4.09 16.48 -5.71
CA ILE A 132 2.86 17.13 -5.23
C ILE A 132 1.66 16.18 -5.38
N LEU A 133 1.62 15.41 -6.47
CA LEU A 133 0.60 14.38 -6.65
C LEU A 133 0.69 13.33 -5.53
N VAL A 134 1.88 12.83 -5.26
CA VAL A 134 2.12 11.83 -4.19
C VAL A 134 1.76 12.40 -2.82
N GLN A 135 2.16 13.64 -2.54
CA GLN A 135 1.81 14.33 -1.28
C GLN A 135 0.28 14.38 -1.08
N LYS A 136 -0.46 14.77 -2.12
CA LYS A 136 -1.93 14.82 -2.07
C LYS A 136 -2.53 13.42 -1.85
N LEU A 137 -2.07 12.42 -2.59
CA LEU A 137 -2.54 11.05 -2.47
C LEU A 137 -2.26 10.44 -1.09
N LEU A 138 -1.12 10.72 -0.49
CA LEU A 138 -0.77 10.24 0.84
C LEU A 138 -1.32 11.14 1.98
N GLN A 139 -1.89 12.30 1.64
CA GLN A 139 -2.33 13.34 2.59
C GLN A 139 -1.22 13.78 3.56
N HIS A 140 0.01 13.86 3.08
CA HIS A 140 1.12 14.37 3.86
C HIS A 140 1.03 15.89 4.03
N SER A 141 1.40 16.38 5.21
CA SER A 141 1.30 17.81 5.54
C SER A 141 2.28 18.67 4.73
N THR A 142 3.42 18.12 4.34
CA THR A 142 4.45 18.84 3.58
C THR A 142 5.11 17.93 2.53
N PRO A 143 5.67 18.51 1.45
CA PRO A 143 6.49 17.76 0.49
C PRO A 143 7.71 17.07 1.14
N ALA A 144 8.33 17.70 2.15
CA ALA A 144 9.47 17.13 2.88
C ALA A 144 9.15 15.79 3.54
N VAL A 145 7.92 15.62 4.06
CA VAL A 145 7.46 14.33 4.58
C VAL A 145 7.35 13.31 3.44
N THR A 146 6.89 13.74 2.27
CA THR A 146 6.76 12.85 1.10
C THR A 146 8.12 12.44 0.55
N GLN A 147 9.10 13.34 0.51
CA GLN A 147 10.48 13.03 0.07
C GLN A 147 11.12 11.90 0.87
N LYS A 148 10.85 11.81 2.17
CA LYS A 148 11.33 10.69 3.01
C LYS A 148 10.72 9.34 2.63
N TYR A 149 9.56 9.34 1.97
CA TYR A 149 8.92 8.13 1.46
C TYR A 149 9.47 7.72 0.09
N ILE A 150 9.84 8.69 -0.72
CA ILE A 150 10.37 8.50 -2.07
C ILE A 150 11.89 8.50 -1.92
N GLY A 151 12.47 7.34 -1.62
CA GLY A 151 13.93 7.19 -1.58
C GLY A 151 14.49 7.34 -3.00
N LEU A 152 15.19 8.43 -3.29
CA LEU A 152 16.07 8.48 -4.46
C LEU A 152 17.27 7.59 -4.16
N SER A 153 17.50 6.58 -5.00
CA SER A 153 18.69 5.75 -4.91
C SER A 153 19.93 6.56 -5.36
N SER A 154 21.09 6.24 -4.82
CA SER A 154 22.36 6.84 -5.27
C SER A 154 22.52 6.71 -6.79
N LYS A 155 22.11 5.59 -7.38
CA LYS A 155 22.13 5.35 -8.81
C LYS A 155 21.23 6.31 -9.61
N GLU A 156 20.06 6.68 -9.10
CA GLU A 156 19.18 7.67 -9.74
C GLU A 156 19.80 9.06 -9.72
N ILE A 157 20.51 9.40 -8.63
CA ILE A 157 21.26 10.68 -8.53
C ILE A 157 22.43 10.68 -9.51
N GLU A 158 23.21 9.62 -9.58
CA GLU A 158 24.31 9.46 -10.55
C GLU A 158 23.82 9.59 -11.99
N THR A 159 22.77 8.88 -12.36
CA THR A 159 22.17 8.95 -13.69
C THR A 159 21.68 10.37 -14.04
N ALA A 160 21.12 11.09 -13.05
CA ALA A 160 20.69 12.47 -13.26
C ALA A 160 21.88 13.41 -13.49
N LEU A 161 22.97 13.22 -12.75
CA LEU A 161 24.20 14.00 -12.92
C LEU A 161 24.86 13.74 -14.28
N GLU A 162 24.94 12.47 -14.71
CA GLU A 162 25.47 12.08 -16.02
C GLU A 162 24.68 12.74 -17.17
N LYS A 163 23.35 12.71 -17.10
CA LYS A 163 22.48 13.36 -18.10
C LYS A 163 22.60 14.88 -18.13
N HIS A 164 23.02 15.50 -17.02
CA HIS A 164 23.15 16.95 -16.91
C HIS A 164 24.53 17.46 -17.38
N THR A 165 25.51 16.57 -17.55
CA THR A 165 26.87 17.00 -17.97
C THR A 165 26.83 17.58 -19.37
N GLN A 166 27.02 18.92 -19.46
CA GLN A 166 27.17 19.69 -20.70
C GLN A 166 28.61 20.19 -20.75
N LEU A 167 29.51 19.42 -21.33
CA LEU A 167 30.85 19.89 -21.70
C LEU A 167 30.72 20.56 -23.09
N ARG A 168 30.73 21.90 -23.13
CA ARG A 168 30.90 22.68 -24.36
C ARG A 168 32.37 23.02 -24.53
#